data_960761aff6749749d5b8d248f1ff1dd2
#
_entry.id   960761aff6749749d5b8d248f1ff1dd2
#
_cell.length_a   1.000
_cell.length_b   1.000
_cell.length_c   1.000
_cell.angle_alpha   90.00
_cell.angle_beta   90.00
_cell.angle_gamma   90.00
#
_symmetry.space_group_name_H-M   'P 1'
#
loop_
_entity.id
_entity.type
_entity.pdbx_description
1 polymer ?
#
loop_
_entity_poly.entity_id
_entity_poly.type
_entity_poly.pdbx_seq_one_letter_code
_entity_poly.pdbx_strand_id
1 'polypeptide(L)'
;ARMRIQFERTGGFAGMRVATTIDMESLSADEARELREMVDAAHFFDLPAVIKSPSPGADQFQYKLTVEAEERRHTVEASDAAAPETLQPLFLRLTRLARRG
;
A
#
# COMPACT_ATOMS: atom_id res chain seq x y z
N ALA A 1 -19.32 4.20 -4.51
CA ALA A 1 -18.09 4.95 -4.66
C ALA A 1 -16.94 4.05 -5.11
N ARG A 2 -16.26 4.44 -6.17
CA ARG A 2 -15.13 3.69 -6.69
C ARG A 2 -13.87 3.98 -5.92
N MET A 3 -13.12 2.94 -5.64
CA MET A 3 -11.79 3.08 -5.09
C MET A 3 -10.84 2.18 -5.87
N ARG A 4 -9.67 2.71 -6.20
CA ARG A 4 -8.62 1.97 -6.89
C ARG A 4 -7.32 2.13 -6.11
N ILE A 5 -6.59 1.05 -5.98
CA ILE A 5 -5.32 1.04 -5.28
C ILE A 5 -4.23 0.58 -6.23
N GLN A 6 -3.15 1.38 -6.33
CA GLN A 6 -1.94 0.99 -7.04
C GLN A 6 -0.87 0.75 -6.00
N PHE A 7 -0.31 -0.44 -6.00
CA PHE A 7 0.64 -0.88 -4.99
C PHE A 7 1.92 -1.36 -5.65
N GLU A 8 3.06 -0.92 -5.12
CA GLU A 8 4.36 -1.35 -5.60
C GLU A 8 5.28 -1.58 -4.41
N ARG A 9 5.99 -2.70 -4.43
CA ARG A 9 7.02 -3.02 -3.46
C ARG A 9 8.30 -3.34 -4.21
N THR A 10 9.39 -2.68 -3.83
CA THR A 10 10.70 -2.90 -4.43
C THR A 10 11.73 -3.10 -3.34
N GLY A 11 12.89 -3.65 -3.70
CA GLY A 11 14.01 -3.83 -2.80
C GLY A 11 14.12 -5.24 -2.27
N GLY A 12 14.76 -5.37 -1.12
CA GLY A 12 15.10 -6.66 -0.56
C GLY A 12 16.35 -7.24 -1.21
N PHE A 13 16.79 -8.40 -0.75
CA PHE A 13 18.00 -9.04 -1.26
C PHE A 13 17.92 -9.38 -2.73
N ALA A 14 16.76 -9.83 -3.18
CA ALA A 14 16.59 -10.27 -4.55
C ALA A 14 16.33 -9.14 -5.53
N GLY A 15 16.14 -7.93 -5.04
CA GLY A 15 15.79 -6.79 -5.88
C GLY A 15 14.48 -6.97 -6.63
N MET A 16 13.61 -7.81 -6.14
CA MET A 16 12.35 -8.12 -6.80
C MET A 16 11.35 -6.99 -6.67
N ARG A 17 10.61 -6.80 -7.74
CA ARG A 17 9.54 -5.81 -7.77
C ARG A 17 8.19 -6.51 -7.79
N VAL A 18 7.31 -6.11 -6.88
CA VAL A 18 5.92 -6.55 -6.88
C VAL A 18 5.06 -5.33 -7.18
N ALA A 19 4.21 -5.42 -8.16
CA ALA A 19 3.33 -4.31 -8.52
C ALA A 19 1.96 -4.83 -8.90
N THR A 20 0.91 -4.13 -8.46
CA THR A 20 -0.45 -4.49 -8.81
C THR A 20 -1.36 -3.27 -8.78
N THR A 21 -2.43 -3.33 -9.55
CA THR A 21 -3.51 -2.36 -9.49
C THR A 21 -4.77 -3.11 -9.10
N ILE A 22 -5.44 -2.65 -8.06
CA ILE A 22 -6.64 -3.29 -7.54
C ILE A 22 -7.81 -2.34 -7.66
N ASP A 23 -8.82 -2.76 -8.41
CA ASP A 23 -10.09 -2.05 -8.47
C ASP A 23 -11.01 -2.74 -7.46
N MET A 24 -11.59 -1.95 -6.54
CA MET A 24 -12.46 -2.51 -5.49
C MET A 24 -13.65 -3.25 -6.06
N GLU A 25 -14.10 -2.90 -7.27
CA GLU A 25 -15.21 -3.59 -7.90
C GLU A 25 -14.85 -5.01 -8.34
N SER A 26 -13.55 -5.31 -8.49
CA SER A 26 -13.09 -6.65 -8.86
C SER A 26 -12.97 -7.59 -7.67
N LEU A 27 -13.14 -7.09 -6.46
CA LEU A 27 -13.04 -7.87 -5.23
C LEU A 27 -14.43 -8.28 -4.74
N SER A 28 -14.48 -9.29 -3.87
CA SER A 28 -15.72 -9.59 -3.15
C SER A 28 -16.08 -8.40 -2.26
N ALA A 29 -17.35 -8.31 -1.89
CA ALA A 29 -17.81 -7.22 -1.02
C ALA A 29 -17.06 -7.20 0.31
N ASP A 30 -16.77 -8.38 0.87
CA ASP A 30 -16.05 -8.49 2.13
C ASP A 30 -14.59 -8.03 1.99
N GLU A 31 -13.92 -8.44 0.92
CA GLU A 31 -12.54 -8.02 0.69
C GLU A 31 -12.44 -6.51 0.47
N ALA A 32 -13.36 -5.95 -0.30
CA ALA A 32 -13.38 -4.51 -0.55
C ALA A 32 -13.62 -3.73 0.73
N ARG A 33 -14.54 -4.21 1.58
CA ARG A 33 -14.82 -3.56 2.86
C ARG A 33 -13.59 -3.59 3.77
N GLU A 34 -12.92 -4.73 3.86
CA GLU A 34 -11.73 -4.86 4.69
C GLU A 34 -10.63 -3.90 4.24
N LEU A 35 -10.40 -3.78 2.94
CA LEU A 35 -9.38 -2.85 2.43
C LEU A 35 -9.74 -1.41 2.73
N ARG A 36 -11.01 -1.04 2.57
CA ARG A 36 -11.45 0.32 2.91
C ARG A 36 -11.23 0.62 4.39
N GLU A 37 -11.55 -0.34 5.25
CA GLU A 37 -11.34 -0.18 6.69
C GLU A 37 -9.86 -0.01 7.02
N MET A 38 -8.98 -0.74 6.34
CA MET A 38 -7.54 -0.61 6.55
C MET A 38 -7.03 0.75 6.11
N VAL A 39 -7.51 1.25 4.96
CA VAL A 39 -7.16 2.58 4.47
C VAL A 39 -7.61 3.65 5.45
N ASP A 40 -8.84 3.53 5.94
CA ASP A 40 -9.41 4.48 6.91
C ASP A 40 -8.68 4.44 8.24
N ALA A 41 -8.37 3.25 8.73
CA ALA A 41 -7.65 3.08 10.01
C ALA A 41 -6.25 3.67 9.95
N ALA A 42 -5.63 3.65 8.77
CA ALA A 42 -4.30 4.22 8.58
C ALA A 42 -4.33 5.73 8.36
N HIS A 43 -5.50 6.34 8.22
CA HIS A 43 -5.65 7.76 7.89
C HIS A 43 -4.80 8.10 6.66
N PHE A 44 -4.93 7.27 5.64
CA PHE A 44 -4.02 7.27 4.49
C PHE A 44 -3.91 8.64 3.83
N PHE A 45 -5.04 9.33 3.64
CA PHE A 45 -5.04 10.60 2.94
C PHE A 45 -4.41 11.75 3.74
N ASP A 46 -4.18 11.52 5.03
CA ASP A 46 -3.52 12.50 5.91
C ASP A 46 -2.03 12.22 6.08
N LEU A 47 -1.52 11.14 5.51
CA LEU A 47 -0.11 10.78 5.65
C LEU A 47 0.77 11.65 4.75
N PRO A 48 2.02 11.92 5.17
CA PRO A 48 2.97 12.59 4.29
C PRO A 48 3.26 11.74 3.06
N ALA A 49 3.60 12.39 1.97
CA ALA A 49 3.88 11.70 0.71
C ALA A 49 5.13 10.81 0.78
N VAL A 50 6.05 11.13 1.67
CA VAL A 50 7.30 10.36 1.82
C VAL A 50 7.55 10.07 3.28
N ILE A 51 7.68 8.79 3.62
CA ILE A 51 7.97 8.33 4.98
C ILE A 51 9.15 7.38 4.87
N LYS A 52 10.35 7.88 5.08
CA LYS A 52 11.56 7.08 4.91
C LYS A 52 12.41 7.06 6.17
N SER A 53 13.08 5.93 6.37
CA SER A 53 14.04 5.78 7.45
C SER A 53 15.26 6.65 7.17
N PRO A 54 15.83 7.31 8.21
CA PRO A 54 17.06 8.09 8.03
C PRO A 54 18.28 7.24 7.69
N SER A 55 18.21 5.93 7.98
CA SER A 55 19.32 5.00 7.69
C SER A 55 18.78 3.82 6.92
N PRO A 56 18.55 3.97 5.60
CA PRO A 56 18.00 2.87 4.81
C PRO A 56 18.99 1.73 4.71
N GLY A 57 18.53 0.53 5.05
CA GLY A 57 19.30 -0.68 4.83
C GLY A 57 19.14 -1.18 3.41
N ALA A 58 20.17 -1.84 2.88
CA ALA A 58 20.16 -2.35 1.51
C ALA A 58 19.08 -3.41 1.28
N ASP A 59 18.67 -4.10 2.34
CA ASP A 59 17.70 -5.18 2.30
C ASP A 59 16.28 -4.76 2.69
N GLN A 60 16.06 -3.44 2.89
CA GLN A 60 14.72 -2.95 3.20
C GLN A 60 13.84 -2.91 1.97
N PHE A 61 12.57 -3.22 2.18
CA PHE A 61 11.57 -3.00 1.13
C PHE A 61 11.16 -1.54 1.09
N GLN A 62 10.86 -1.07 -0.11
CA GLN A 62 10.30 0.25 -0.34
C GLN A 62 8.90 0.06 -0.90
N TYR A 63 7.95 0.77 -0.33
CA TYR A 63 6.55 0.69 -0.75
C TYR A 63 6.11 1.98 -1.40
N LYS A 64 5.34 1.86 -2.45
CA LYS A 64 4.66 2.99 -3.05
C LYS A 64 3.19 2.63 -3.17
N LEU A 65 2.35 3.40 -2.51
CA LEU A 65 0.92 3.13 -2.44
C LEU A 65 0.15 4.35 -2.90
N THR A 66 -0.67 4.18 -3.93
CA THR A 66 -1.57 5.22 -4.42
C THR A 66 -3.00 4.75 -4.22
N VAL A 67 -3.80 5.57 -3.55
CA VAL A 67 -5.22 5.30 -3.39
C VAL A 67 -6.00 6.40 -4.07
N GLU A 68 -6.87 6.01 -4.99
CA GLU A 68 -7.82 6.91 -5.65
C GLU A 68 -9.22 6.57 -5.14
N ALA A 69 -9.89 7.53 -4.53
CA ALA A 69 -11.25 7.35 -4.01
C ALA A 69 -12.08 8.57 -4.38
N GLU A 70 -13.00 8.40 -5.32
CA GLU A 70 -13.84 9.48 -5.83
C GLU A 70 -13.00 10.63 -6.37
N GLU A 71 -13.00 11.77 -5.69
CA GLU A 71 -12.25 12.94 -6.13
C GLU A 71 -10.91 13.10 -5.45
N ARG A 72 -10.54 12.14 -4.60
CA ARG A 72 -9.28 12.20 -3.87
C ARG A 72 -8.29 11.20 -4.43
N ARG A 73 -7.05 11.62 -4.48
CA ARG A 73 -5.94 10.75 -4.87
C ARG A 73 -4.73 11.13 -4.03
N HIS A 74 -4.07 10.13 -3.47
CA HIS A 74 -2.87 10.37 -2.66
C HIS A 74 -1.89 9.23 -2.85
N THR A 75 -0.61 9.58 -2.97
CA THR A 75 0.48 8.61 -3.09
C THR A 75 1.40 8.76 -1.89
N VAL A 76 1.71 7.63 -1.26
CA VAL A 76 2.65 7.59 -0.15
C VAL A 76 3.78 6.62 -0.51
N GLU A 77 5.01 7.10 -0.38
CA GLU A 77 6.20 6.27 -0.51
C GLU A 77 6.79 6.08 0.88
N ALA A 78 6.96 4.83 1.28
CA ALA A 78 7.44 4.51 2.62
C ALA A 78 8.45 3.38 2.59
N SER A 79 9.48 3.50 3.43
CA SER A 79 10.35 2.36 3.70
C SER A 79 9.71 1.47 4.75
N ASP A 80 10.00 0.18 4.70
CA ASP A 80 9.42 -0.80 5.60
C ASP A 80 9.67 -0.43 7.08
N ALA A 81 10.90 -0.01 7.40
CA ALA A 81 11.28 0.32 8.76
C ALA A 81 10.60 1.59 9.28
N ALA A 82 10.23 2.52 8.41
CA ALA A 82 9.64 3.80 8.82
C ALA A 82 8.12 3.82 8.71
N ALA A 83 7.53 2.82 8.06
CA ALA A 83 6.08 2.80 7.86
C ALA A 83 5.33 2.71 9.18
N PRO A 84 4.26 3.51 9.37
CA PRO A 84 3.44 3.40 10.57
C PRO A 84 2.86 2.00 10.73
N GLU A 85 2.66 1.59 11.98
CA GLU A 85 2.09 0.26 12.26
C GLU A 85 0.74 0.04 11.58
N THR A 86 -0.03 1.10 11.42
CA THR A 86 -1.35 1.01 10.77
C THR A 86 -1.27 0.69 9.28
N LEU A 87 -0.11 0.94 8.65
CA LEU A 87 0.10 0.59 7.25
C LEU A 87 0.58 -0.86 7.05
N GLN A 88 1.16 -1.47 8.07
CA GLN A 88 1.71 -2.82 7.94
C GLN A 88 0.66 -3.87 7.51
N PRO A 89 -0.52 -3.93 8.14
CA PRO A 89 -1.54 -4.88 7.69
C PRO A 89 -1.98 -4.62 6.25
N LEU A 90 -2.06 -3.36 5.86
CA LEU A 90 -2.46 -2.98 4.50
C LEU A 90 -1.42 -3.46 3.49
N PHE A 91 -0.14 -3.25 3.76
CA PHE A 91 0.95 -3.71 2.89
C PHE A 91 0.94 -5.24 2.76
N LEU A 92 0.73 -5.94 3.86
CA LEU A 92 0.64 -7.41 3.82
C LEU A 92 -0.52 -7.88 2.96
N ARG A 93 -1.68 -7.30 3.15
CA ARG A 93 -2.86 -7.68 2.38
C ARG A 93 -2.66 -7.41 0.89
N LEU A 94 -2.10 -6.25 0.54
CA LEU A 94 -1.86 -5.90 -0.85
C LEU A 94 -0.83 -6.80 -1.50
N THR A 95 0.21 -7.19 -0.75
CA THR A 95 1.21 -8.14 -1.25
C THR A 95 0.57 -9.49 -1.58
N ARG A 96 -0.33 -9.97 -0.71
CA ARG A 96 -1.04 -11.22 -0.95
C ARG A 96 -1.93 -11.14 -2.19
N LEU A 97 -2.64 -10.02 -2.34
CA LEU A 97 -3.50 -9.83 -3.51
C LEU A 97 -2.69 -9.77 -4.80
N ALA A 98 -1.51 -9.15 -4.76
CA ALA A 98 -0.63 -9.09 -5.91
C ALA A 98 -0.16 -10.49 -6.34
N ARG A 99 0.06 -11.37 -5.38
CA ARG A 99 0.52 -12.75 -5.66
C ARG A 99 -0.61 -13.66 -6.16
N ARG A 100 -1.84 -13.31 -5.86
CA ARG A 100 -3.01 -14.10 -6.29
C ARG A 100 -3.23 -14.02 -7.79
N GLY A 101 -2.87 -12.91 -8.34
CA GLY A 101 -3.24 -12.52 -9.63
C GLY A 101 -2.52 -12.77 -10.79
#